data_530f725d021e14bcce497bc07bf05d64
#
_entry.id   530f725d021e14bcce497bc07bf05d64
#
_cell.length_a   1.000
_cell.length_b   1.000
_cell.length_c   1.000
_cell.angle_alpha   90.00
_cell.angle_beta   90.00
_cell.angle_gamma   90.00
#
_symmetry.space_group_name_H-M   'P 1'
#
loop_
_entity.id
_entity.type
_entity.pdbx_description
1 polymer ?
#
loop_
_entity_poly.entity_id
_entity_poly.type
_entity_poly.pdbx_seq_one_letter_code
_entity_poly.pdbx_strand_id
1 'polypeptide(L)'
;KRRFILVQLPEKIAGREGTSIAAITRDRLNRAGAAHADLGADTGLRALRVDSTNMLDASAPPNALAQHDLLSATKSVKSDRTDEDLLFQVLLDWGLDLAEPIAVNEIGGQRVLAVGEDALIACFADEVSNTVVQEIARRRPLRAVFLDAGFASDAARINVEQIFREVSPETEVRAI
;
A
#
# COMPACT_ATOMS: atom_id res chain seq x y z
N LYS A 1 -3.86 23.91 -11.52
CA LYS A 1 -4.37 22.56 -11.35
C LYS A 1 -5.31 22.56 -10.14
N ARG A 2 -6.54 22.07 -10.28
CA ARG A 2 -7.50 21.99 -9.17
C ARG A 2 -7.57 20.53 -8.73
N ARG A 3 -7.54 20.29 -7.42
CA ARG A 3 -7.80 19.00 -6.79
C ARG A 3 -9.07 19.11 -5.96
N PHE A 4 -9.83 18.05 -5.83
CA PHE A 4 -11.00 17.98 -4.96
C PHE A 4 -11.10 16.59 -4.33
N ILE A 5 -11.73 16.54 -3.17
CA ILE A 5 -12.04 15.31 -2.46
C ILE A 5 -13.56 15.27 -2.29
N LEU A 6 -14.17 14.16 -2.69
CA LEU A 6 -15.58 13.88 -2.48
C LEU A 6 -15.72 12.77 -1.45
N VAL A 7 -16.51 13.00 -0.43
CA VAL A 7 -16.84 12.01 0.60
C VAL A 7 -18.30 11.65 0.46
N GLN A 8 -18.60 10.36 0.33
CA GLN A 8 -19.95 9.86 0.15
C GLN A 8 -20.14 8.58 0.95
N LEU A 9 -21.25 8.48 1.66
CA LEU A 9 -21.65 7.23 2.29
C LEU A 9 -22.06 6.21 1.22
N PRO A 10 -21.80 4.90 1.44
CA PRO A 10 -22.15 3.83 0.50
C PRO A 10 -23.64 3.45 0.60
N GLU A 11 -24.52 4.44 0.65
CA GLU A 11 -25.97 4.21 0.77
C GLU A 11 -26.52 3.58 -0.52
N LYS A 12 -27.31 2.51 -0.34
CA LYS A 12 -28.00 1.83 -1.44
C LYS A 12 -29.20 2.66 -1.89
N ILE A 13 -29.43 2.71 -3.19
CA ILE A 13 -30.57 3.41 -3.76
C ILE A 13 -31.77 2.48 -3.79
N ALA A 14 -32.89 2.90 -3.22
CA ALA A 14 -34.15 2.16 -3.25
C ALA A 14 -34.57 1.88 -4.72
N GLY A 15 -34.90 0.63 -5.01
CA GLY A 15 -35.34 0.19 -6.35
C GLY A 15 -34.21 -0.05 -7.36
N ARG A 16 -32.93 0.04 -6.96
CA ARG A 16 -31.77 -0.32 -7.78
C ARG A 16 -30.80 -1.20 -7.03
N GLU A 17 -31.00 -2.51 -7.13
CA GLU A 17 -30.09 -3.47 -6.51
C GLU A 17 -28.64 -3.27 -6.98
N GLY A 18 -27.69 -3.34 -6.05
CA GLY A 18 -26.25 -3.22 -6.30
C GLY A 18 -25.74 -1.81 -6.60
N THR A 19 -26.61 -0.78 -6.64
CA THR A 19 -26.19 0.60 -6.96
C THR A 19 -26.20 1.47 -5.71
N SER A 20 -25.07 2.14 -5.43
CA SER A 20 -24.97 3.15 -4.37
C SER A 20 -24.77 4.55 -4.95
N ILE A 21 -25.03 5.59 -4.13
CA ILE A 21 -24.76 6.98 -4.53
C ILE A 21 -23.26 7.15 -4.85
N ALA A 22 -22.38 6.53 -4.08
CA ALA A 22 -20.95 6.53 -4.32
C ALA A 22 -20.58 5.93 -5.70
N ALA A 23 -21.24 4.83 -6.11
CA ALA A 23 -21.03 4.22 -7.42
C ALA A 23 -21.46 5.14 -8.57
N ILE A 24 -22.60 5.81 -8.42
CA ILE A 24 -23.08 6.80 -9.42
C ILE A 24 -22.11 7.98 -9.51
N THR A 25 -21.63 8.48 -8.37
CA THR A 25 -20.67 9.58 -8.34
C THR A 25 -19.39 9.21 -9.09
N ARG A 26 -18.84 8.04 -8.82
CA ARG A 26 -17.64 7.53 -9.52
C ARG A 26 -17.86 7.40 -11.01
N ASP A 27 -18.99 6.83 -11.45
CA ASP A 27 -19.33 6.69 -12.88
C ASP A 27 -19.44 8.05 -13.57
N ARG A 28 -20.08 9.03 -12.93
CA ARG A 28 -20.18 10.41 -13.46
C ARG A 28 -18.81 11.07 -13.59
N LEU A 29 -17.92 10.92 -12.61
CA LEU A 29 -16.57 11.46 -12.66
C LEU A 29 -15.74 10.82 -13.76
N ASN A 30 -15.81 9.49 -13.92
CA ASN A 30 -15.15 8.79 -15.02
C ASN A 30 -15.61 9.27 -16.39
N ARG A 31 -16.92 9.43 -16.58
CA ARG A 31 -17.47 9.96 -17.85
C ARG A 31 -17.06 11.41 -18.09
N ALA A 32 -17.07 12.25 -17.07
CA ALA A 32 -16.60 13.62 -17.18
C ALA A 32 -15.11 13.68 -17.52
N GLY A 33 -14.28 12.86 -16.87
CA GLY A 33 -12.85 12.75 -17.17
C GLY A 33 -12.58 12.31 -18.59
N ALA A 34 -13.29 11.29 -19.07
CA ALA A 34 -13.18 10.82 -20.45
C ALA A 34 -13.60 11.90 -21.46
N ALA A 35 -14.65 12.67 -21.19
CA ALA A 35 -15.12 13.74 -22.07
C ALA A 35 -14.15 14.95 -22.17
N HIS A 36 -13.20 15.04 -21.23
CA HIS A 36 -12.23 16.14 -21.17
C HIS A 36 -10.76 15.67 -21.31
N ALA A 37 -10.53 14.43 -21.71
CA ALA A 37 -9.19 13.86 -21.85
C ALA A 37 -8.31 14.67 -22.84
N ASP A 38 -8.91 15.23 -23.89
CA ASP A 38 -8.21 15.98 -24.95
C ASP A 38 -7.73 17.37 -24.49
N LEU A 39 -8.13 17.85 -23.31
CA LEU A 39 -7.78 19.18 -22.82
C LEU A 39 -6.39 19.24 -22.14
N GLY A 40 -5.61 18.15 -22.14
CA GLY A 40 -4.32 18.07 -21.47
C GLY A 40 -4.39 18.24 -19.93
N ALA A 41 -5.60 18.17 -19.36
CA ALA A 41 -5.82 18.21 -17.94
C ALA A 41 -5.64 16.81 -17.33
N ASP A 42 -5.14 16.77 -16.11
CA ASP A 42 -5.15 15.55 -15.32
C ASP A 42 -6.60 15.25 -14.89
N THR A 43 -7.21 14.28 -15.52
CA THR A 43 -8.57 13.81 -15.26
C THR A 43 -8.57 12.53 -14.40
N GLY A 44 -7.43 12.15 -13.84
CA GLY A 44 -7.29 10.97 -13.00
C GLY A 44 -8.21 11.01 -11.79
N LEU A 45 -8.79 9.86 -11.44
CA LEU A 45 -9.64 9.65 -10.28
C LEU A 45 -9.09 8.50 -9.44
N ARG A 46 -8.96 8.72 -8.14
CA ARG A 46 -8.67 7.68 -7.16
C ARG A 46 -9.90 7.48 -6.27
N ALA A 47 -10.46 6.28 -6.29
CA ALA A 47 -11.60 5.91 -5.47
C ALA A 47 -11.13 5.02 -4.32
N LEU A 48 -11.28 5.50 -3.09
CA LEU A 48 -10.89 4.81 -1.87
C LEU A 48 -12.14 4.48 -1.04
N ARG A 49 -12.06 3.43 -0.24
CA ARG A 49 -13.08 3.06 0.74
C ARG A 49 -12.44 3.02 2.12
N VAL A 50 -13.09 3.66 3.09
CA VAL A 50 -12.72 3.49 4.50
C VAL A 50 -13.11 2.09 4.94
N ASP A 51 -12.15 1.35 5.47
CA ASP A 51 -12.29 -0.02 5.96
C ASP A 51 -11.59 -0.17 7.31
N SER A 52 -11.63 -1.36 7.89
CA SER A 52 -10.85 -1.72 9.07
C SER A 52 -9.36 -1.79 8.72
N THR A 53 -8.51 -1.74 9.76
CA THR A 53 -7.06 -1.94 9.59
C THR A 53 -6.73 -3.18 8.74
N ASN A 54 -5.64 -3.12 7.99
CA ASN A 54 -5.14 -4.25 7.21
C ASN A 54 -4.47 -5.33 8.07
N MET A 55 -4.12 -4.97 9.31
CA MET A 55 -3.45 -5.87 10.24
C MET A 55 -4.44 -6.79 10.95
N LEU A 56 -4.00 -8.00 11.25
CA LEU A 56 -4.70 -8.91 12.15
C LEU A 56 -4.66 -8.36 13.58
N ASP A 57 -5.74 -8.57 14.31
CA ASP A 57 -5.79 -8.20 15.73
C ASP A 57 -4.96 -9.20 16.54
N ALA A 58 -3.82 -8.73 17.07
CA ALA A 58 -2.91 -9.52 17.90
C ALA A 58 -3.42 -9.69 19.35
N SER A 59 -4.60 -9.12 19.70
CA SER A 59 -5.14 -9.11 21.08
C SER A 59 -5.95 -10.36 21.44
N ALA A 60 -5.90 -11.43 20.64
CA ALA A 60 -6.54 -12.69 21.04
C ALA A 60 -5.90 -13.23 22.34
N PRO A 61 -6.69 -13.50 23.40
CA PRO A 61 -6.15 -13.99 24.65
C PRO A 61 -5.47 -15.36 24.41
N PRO A 62 -4.33 -15.66 25.10
CA PRO A 62 -3.55 -16.88 24.88
C PRO A 62 -4.38 -18.18 24.96
N ASN A 63 -5.47 -18.16 25.71
CA ASN A 63 -6.35 -19.31 25.92
C ASN A 63 -7.32 -19.58 24.74
N ALA A 64 -7.42 -18.66 23.78
CA ALA A 64 -8.26 -18.80 22.60
C ALA A 64 -7.47 -19.25 21.36
N LEU A 65 -6.13 -19.37 21.46
CA LEU A 65 -5.29 -19.78 20.34
C LEU A 65 -5.19 -21.31 20.29
N ALA A 66 -5.82 -21.93 19.31
CA ALA A 66 -5.55 -23.32 18.96
C ALA A 66 -4.17 -23.44 18.32
N GLN A 67 -3.55 -24.62 18.37
CA GLN A 67 -2.21 -24.86 17.80
C GLN A 67 -2.11 -24.50 16.31
N HIS A 68 -3.21 -24.56 15.56
CA HIS A 68 -3.32 -24.12 14.17
C HIS A 68 -3.24 -22.60 14.05
N ASP A 69 -3.69 -21.85 15.06
CA ASP A 69 -3.68 -20.39 15.04
C ASP A 69 -2.29 -19.80 15.32
N LEU A 70 -1.39 -20.59 15.95
CA LEU A 70 -0.01 -20.19 16.18
C LEU A 70 0.79 -20.06 14.86
N LEU A 71 0.50 -20.89 13.86
CA LEU A 71 1.11 -20.81 12.53
C LEU A 71 0.52 -19.64 11.71
N SER A 72 -0.74 -19.28 11.95
CA SER A 72 -1.37 -18.10 11.32
C SER A 72 -1.02 -16.81 12.04
N ALA A 73 -0.65 -16.84 13.32
CA ALA A 73 -0.19 -15.69 14.09
C ALA A 73 1.17 -15.11 13.62
N THR A 74 1.88 -15.83 12.76
CA THR A 74 3.07 -15.29 12.08
C THR A 74 2.72 -14.31 10.94
N LYS A 75 1.46 -14.31 10.47
CA LYS A 75 1.00 -13.34 9.46
C LYS A 75 0.38 -12.15 10.18
N SER A 76 1.00 -11.00 10.03
CA SER A 76 0.49 -9.73 10.57
C SER A 76 -0.64 -9.13 9.73
N VAL A 77 -0.76 -9.52 8.46
CA VAL A 77 -1.68 -8.95 7.48
C VAL A 77 -2.86 -9.88 7.23
N LYS A 78 -4.05 -9.31 7.06
CA LYS A 78 -5.27 -10.03 6.66
C LYS A 78 -5.12 -10.59 5.25
N SER A 79 -5.62 -11.81 5.02
CA SER A 79 -5.45 -12.53 3.75
C SER A 79 -6.21 -11.96 2.56
N ASP A 80 -7.18 -11.06 2.81
CA ASP A 80 -7.99 -10.39 1.80
C ASP A 80 -7.43 -9.01 1.38
N ARG A 81 -6.23 -8.65 1.83
CA ARG A 81 -5.58 -7.37 1.56
C ARG A 81 -4.61 -7.46 0.39
N THR A 82 -4.59 -6.39 -0.40
CA THR A 82 -3.68 -6.22 -1.53
C THR A 82 -2.48 -5.34 -1.14
N ASP A 83 -1.42 -5.36 -1.95
CA ASP A 83 -0.27 -4.46 -1.77
C ASP A 83 -0.69 -2.98 -1.78
N GLU A 84 -1.69 -2.63 -2.60
CA GLU A 84 -2.23 -1.27 -2.61
C GLU A 84 -2.91 -0.91 -1.30
N ASP A 85 -3.66 -1.83 -0.68
CA ASP A 85 -4.31 -1.59 0.61
C ASP A 85 -3.24 -1.32 1.68
N LEU A 86 -2.15 -2.09 1.70
CA LEU A 86 -1.02 -1.88 2.60
C LEU A 86 -0.32 -0.55 2.33
N LEU A 87 -0.07 -0.23 1.05
CA LEU A 87 0.54 1.04 0.67
C LEU A 87 -0.29 2.23 1.15
N PHE A 88 -1.62 2.20 0.95
CA PHE A 88 -2.48 3.29 1.41
C PHE A 88 -2.50 3.43 2.93
N GLN A 89 -2.43 2.34 3.68
CA GLN A 89 -2.28 2.41 5.14
C GLN A 89 -0.95 3.09 5.51
N VAL A 90 0.16 2.72 4.88
CA VAL A 90 1.46 3.35 5.10
C VAL A 90 1.44 4.84 4.77
N LEU A 91 0.81 5.23 3.64
CA LEU A 91 0.68 6.63 3.27
C LEU A 91 -0.10 7.44 4.32
N LEU A 92 -1.17 6.86 4.86
CA LEU A 92 -1.96 7.48 5.94
C LEU A 92 -1.16 7.59 7.24
N ASP A 93 -0.49 6.53 7.66
CA ASP A 93 0.30 6.47 8.89
C ASP A 93 1.45 7.48 8.89
N TRP A 94 1.99 7.76 7.71
CA TRP A 94 3.07 8.73 7.53
C TRP A 94 2.59 10.13 7.12
N GLY A 95 1.28 10.34 6.99
CA GLY A 95 0.69 11.62 6.61
C GLY A 95 1.09 12.08 5.20
N LEU A 96 1.30 11.14 4.28
CA LEU A 96 1.64 11.42 2.89
C LEU A 96 0.38 11.70 2.07
N ASP A 97 0.53 12.48 0.99
CA ASP A 97 -0.59 12.80 0.10
C ASP A 97 -1.03 11.53 -0.65
N LEU A 98 -2.31 11.15 -0.46
CA LEU A 98 -2.90 10.00 -1.13
C LEU A 98 -3.09 10.20 -2.65
N ALA A 99 -2.89 11.41 -3.15
CA ALA A 99 -2.98 11.74 -4.57
C ALA A 99 -1.63 11.66 -5.31
N GLU A 100 -0.53 11.34 -4.61
CA GLU A 100 0.77 11.19 -5.25
C GLU A 100 0.76 10.07 -6.31
N PRO A 101 1.46 10.24 -7.43
CA PRO A 101 1.58 9.20 -8.46
C PRO A 101 2.18 7.92 -7.87
N ILE A 102 1.58 6.80 -8.22
CA ILE A 102 2.07 5.46 -7.85
C ILE A 102 2.52 4.77 -9.14
N ALA A 103 3.78 4.41 -9.22
CA ALA A 103 4.33 3.57 -10.27
C ALA A 103 4.50 2.14 -9.78
N VAL A 104 4.09 1.18 -10.61
CA VAL A 104 4.31 -0.24 -10.34
C VAL A 104 5.53 -0.67 -11.13
N ASN A 105 6.56 -1.09 -10.45
CA ASN A 105 7.82 -1.55 -11.02
C ASN A 105 8.03 -3.04 -10.70
N GLU A 106 8.92 -3.67 -11.44
CA GLU A 106 9.41 -5.01 -11.13
C GLU A 106 10.92 -4.93 -10.91
N ILE A 107 11.38 -5.41 -9.77
CA ILE A 107 12.79 -5.44 -9.40
C ILE A 107 13.12 -6.88 -8.96
N GLY A 108 14.06 -7.52 -9.66
CA GLY A 108 14.45 -8.90 -9.32
C GLY A 108 13.31 -9.92 -9.36
N GLY A 109 12.31 -9.71 -10.22
CA GLY A 109 11.11 -10.54 -10.31
C GLY A 109 10.06 -10.25 -9.23
N GLN A 110 10.25 -9.22 -8.42
CA GLN A 110 9.31 -8.82 -7.35
C GLN A 110 8.63 -7.50 -7.68
N ARG A 111 7.34 -7.45 -7.37
CA ARG A 111 6.53 -6.24 -7.53
C ARG A 111 6.92 -5.21 -6.48
N VAL A 112 7.18 -3.99 -6.93
CA VAL A 112 7.58 -2.86 -6.10
C VAL A 112 6.71 -1.65 -6.45
N LEU A 113 6.18 -0.99 -5.44
CA LEU A 113 5.36 0.21 -5.58
C LEU A 113 6.22 1.44 -5.25
N ALA A 114 6.33 2.36 -6.19
CA ALA A 114 7.05 3.61 -6.03
C ALA A 114 6.07 4.79 -6.01
N VAL A 115 6.20 5.68 -5.05
CA VAL A 115 5.31 6.83 -4.84
C VAL A 115 6.13 8.11 -4.92
N GLY A 116 5.61 9.10 -5.66
CA GLY A 116 6.19 10.45 -5.69
C GLY A 116 7.65 10.48 -6.17
N GLU A 117 7.92 9.98 -7.38
CA GLU A 117 9.28 9.95 -7.96
C GLU A 117 10.30 9.24 -7.05
N ASP A 118 9.95 8.04 -6.57
CA ASP A 118 10.75 7.22 -5.65
C ASP A 118 10.93 7.84 -4.23
N ALA A 119 10.14 8.83 -3.83
CA ALA A 119 10.19 9.34 -2.46
C ALA A 119 9.84 8.25 -1.43
N LEU A 120 8.90 7.37 -1.75
CA LEU A 120 8.59 6.16 -1.01
C LEU A 120 8.64 4.95 -1.96
N ILE A 121 9.37 3.91 -1.55
CA ILE A 121 9.35 2.61 -2.24
C ILE A 121 8.87 1.54 -1.29
N ALA A 122 7.86 0.76 -1.70
CA ALA A 122 7.28 -0.32 -0.93
C ALA A 122 7.41 -1.66 -1.66
N CYS A 123 7.85 -2.69 -0.96
CA CYS A 123 7.91 -4.07 -1.43
C CYS A 123 7.23 -4.98 -0.41
N PHE A 124 6.06 -5.52 -0.76
CA PHE A 124 5.24 -6.38 0.11
C PHE A 124 5.30 -7.85 -0.30
N ALA A 125 6.40 -8.27 -0.94
CA ALA A 125 6.61 -9.66 -1.30
C ALA A 125 6.76 -10.56 -0.07
N ASP A 126 6.26 -11.80 -0.16
CA ASP A 126 6.37 -12.82 0.90
C ASP A 126 7.82 -13.28 1.15
N GLU A 127 8.71 -13.07 0.17
CA GLU A 127 10.15 -13.36 0.29
C GLU A 127 10.96 -12.23 -0.35
N VAL A 128 11.57 -11.40 0.47
CA VAL A 128 12.38 -10.27 0.00
C VAL A 128 13.83 -10.71 -0.19
N SER A 129 14.32 -10.65 -1.44
CA SER A 129 15.71 -10.99 -1.76
C SER A 129 16.67 -9.82 -1.51
N ASN A 130 17.93 -10.12 -1.14
CA ASN A 130 18.98 -9.11 -0.98
C ASN A 130 19.21 -8.28 -2.24
N THR A 131 19.00 -8.88 -3.43
CA THR A 131 19.12 -8.16 -4.71
C THR A 131 18.10 -7.05 -4.83
N VAL A 132 16.85 -7.33 -4.45
CA VAL A 132 15.77 -6.33 -4.45
C VAL A 132 16.08 -5.21 -3.47
N VAL A 133 16.51 -5.55 -2.26
CA VAL A 133 16.88 -4.57 -1.23
C VAL A 133 18.01 -3.65 -1.71
N GLN A 134 19.07 -4.21 -2.29
CA GLN A 134 20.19 -3.42 -2.81
C GLN A 134 19.75 -2.49 -3.95
N GLU A 135 18.88 -2.97 -4.84
CA GLU A 135 18.40 -2.15 -5.94
C GLU A 135 17.50 -1.00 -5.46
N ILE A 136 16.63 -1.27 -4.47
CA ILE A 136 15.84 -0.22 -3.82
C ILE A 136 16.76 0.78 -3.12
N ALA A 137 17.75 0.33 -2.36
CA ALA A 137 18.70 1.20 -1.68
C ALA A 137 19.50 2.10 -2.66
N ARG A 138 19.89 1.57 -3.84
CA ARG A 138 20.57 2.35 -4.90
C ARG A 138 19.71 3.48 -5.46
N ARG A 139 18.38 3.35 -5.46
CA ARG A 139 17.47 4.42 -5.87
C ARG A 139 17.38 5.55 -4.85
N ARG A 140 17.90 5.34 -3.62
CA ARG A 140 17.96 6.31 -2.53
C ARG A 140 16.60 6.96 -2.23
N PRO A 141 15.54 6.17 -1.99
CA PRO A 141 14.26 6.74 -1.60
C PRO A 141 14.39 7.46 -0.25
N LEU A 142 13.48 8.39 0.02
CA LEU A 142 13.41 8.97 1.36
C LEU A 142 12.91 7.92 2.37
N ARG A 143 12.04 7.01 1.91
CA ARG A 143 11.45 5.95 2.74
C ARG A 143 11.36 4.64 1.99
N ALA A 144 11.66 3.56 2.68
CA ALA A 144 11.49 2.20 2.16
C ALA A 144 10.65 1.37 3.13
N VAL A 145 9.66 0.64 2.60
CA VAL A 145 8.77 -0.21 3.38
C VAL A 145 8.78 -1.63 2.87
N PHE A 146 8.87 -2.56 3.79
CA PHE A 146 8.81 -3.98 3.52
C PHE A 146 7.73 -4.66 4.37
N LEU A 147 7.28 -5.83 3.94
CA LEU A 147 6.47 -6.70 4.77
C LEU A 147 7.38 -7.43 5.77
N ASP A 148 7.06 -7.37 7.08
CA ASP A 148 7.87 -8.03 8.12
C ASP A 148 7.92 -9.55 7.88
N ALA A 149 6.78 -10.16 7.54
CA ALA A 149 6.68 -11.57 7.17
C ALA A 149 7.46 -11.95 5.88
N GLY A 150 7.88 -10.96 5.07
CA GLY A 150 8.68 -11.17 3.87
C GLY A 150 10.16 -11.43 4.16
N PHE A 151 10.59 -11.30 5.41
CA PHE A 151 11.96 -11.64 5.80
C PHE A 151 12.06 -13.07 6.30
N ALA A 152 12.99 -13.85 5.74
CA ALA A 152 13.20 -15.25 6.14
C ALA A 152 13.64 -15.42 7.61
N SER A 153 14.17 -14.37 8.24
CA SER A 153 14.64 -14.36 9.64
C SER A 153 14.93 -12.94 10.11
N ASP A 154 15.06 -12.76 11.44
CA ASP A 154 15.51 -11.51 12.04
C ASP A 154 16.90 -11.09 11.53
N ALA A 155 17.78 -12.06 11.26
CA ALA A 155 19.08 -11.78 10.66
C ALA A 155 18.96 -11.17 9.25
N ALA A 156 17.98 -11.62 8.45
CA ALA A 156 17.71 -11.04 7.13
C ALA A 156 17.23 -9.60 7.27
N ARG A 157 16.35 -9.31 8.23
CA ARG A 157 15.87 -7.95 8.53
C ARG A 157 17.01 -7.02 8.96
N ILE A 158 17.88 -7.46 9.86
CA ILE A 158 19.07 -6.70 10.29
C ILE A 158 19.99 -6.41 9.10
N ASN A 159 20.16 -7.39 8.21
CA ASN A 159 20.97 -7.22 7.00
C ASN A 159 20.38 -6.16 6.06
N VAL A 160 19.07 -6.07 5.94
CA VAL A 160 18.40 -5.00 5.17
C VAL A 160 18.74 -3.62 5.74
N GLU A 161 18.63 -3.44 7.05
CA GLU A 161 19.01 -2.18 7.70
C GLU A 161 20.48 -1.82 7.46
N GLN A 162 21.36 -2.83 7.48
CA GLN A 162 22.79 -2.63 7.19
C GLN A 162 23.01 -2.19 5.73
N ILE A 163 22.36 -2.84 4.76
CA ILE A 163 22.45 -2.46 3.34
C ILE A 163 22.05 -1.00 3.14
N PHE A 164 20.94 -0.57 3.75
CA PHE A 164 20.50 0.82 3.64
C PHE A 164 21.46 1.79 4.32
N ARG A 165 22.03 1.47 5.48
CA ARG A 165 23.05 2.30 6.15
C ARG A 165 24.30 2.52 5.29
N GLU A 166 24.69 1.51 4.51
CA GLU A 166 25.85 1.58 3.63
C GLU A 166 25.57 2.31 2.33
N VAL A 167 24.41 2.05 1.71
CA VAL A 167 24.08 2.53 0.34
C VAL A 167 23.29 3.82 0.36
N SER A 168 22.37 3.97 1.30
CA SER A 168 21.46 5.13 1.43
C SER A 168 21.13 5.43 2.89
N PRO A 169 22.08 6.01 3.64
CA PRO A 169 21.94 6.26 5.09
C PRO A 169 20.82 7.23 5.44
N GLU A 170 20.36 8.05 4.51
CA GLU A 170 19.27 9.00 4.69
C GLU A 170 17.86 8.35 4.53
N THR A 171 17.80 7.10 4.05
CA THR A 171 16.53 6.39 3.86
C THR A 171 15.98 5.90 5.19
N GLU A 172 14.76 6.30 5.55
CA GLU A 172 14.01 5.68 6.65
C GLU A 172 13.46 4.33 6.20
N VAL A 173 13.91 3.24 6.84
CA VAL A 173 13.44 1.87 6.54
C VAL A 173 12.46 1.42 7.60
N ARG A 174 11.33 0.84 7.19
CA ARG A 174 10.32 0.27 8.08
C ARG A 174 9.83 -1.07 7.57
N ALA A 175 9.53 -1.98 8.49
CA ALA A 175 8.76 -3.20 8.25
C ALA A 175 7.36 -3.06 8.88
N ILE A 176 6.34 -3.64 8.24
CA ILE A 176 4.93 -3.64 8.69
C ILE A 176 4.38 -5.04 8.78
#